data_bb01a8431496893c21b3eb67bd306c21
#
_entry.id   bb01a8431496893c21b3eb67bd306c21
#
_cell.length_a   1.000
_cell.length_b   1.000
_cell.length_c   1.000
_cell.angle_alpha   90.00
_cell.angle_beta   90.00
_cell.angle_gamma   90.00
#
_symmetry.space_group_name_H-M   'P 1'
#
loop_
_entity.id
_entity.type
_entity.pdbx_description
1 polymer ?
#
loop_
_entity_poly.entity_id
_entity_poly.type
_entity_poly.pdbx_seq_one_letter_code
_entity_poly.pdbx_strand_id
1 'polypeptide(L)'
;MKRLAALGFTLLVSTAATAAVAGTPSFQKLSGKAKFINGDNLVTGVSAETAPPTDTRLQSPQQKASGLSAVMVTRNGDQYASPASAEDVALFEEAIRAMELLGRLPDSVPGTPPLRPTDHGDGRAVPNVVIGTDERVQVTTTTVAPYWHIGRIGIGCTGTLIGPKHVLTAGHCVSDGAGSWYSSLDFTVAQNGSYQPWGTATWARAITTTAWLNNGDSNYDYALIVLSTAPHGGNAGWGTYSGGTHTITGYPGDKPFGTMWSASGGVSTSGSYRLCYTIDTAGGNSGSGIYDSGYVVRGVHTTGSSSQNCGTRLTSTVFNTLQNWIADNP
;
A
#
# COMPACT_ATOMS: atom_id res chain seq x y z
N MET A 1 31.84 13.74 63.17
CA MET A 1 30.41 14.01 62.88
C MET A 1 30.37 14.62 61.49
N LYS A 2 30.09 13.84 60.47
CA LYS A 2 29.95 14.29 59.07
C LYS A 2 28.48 14.17 58.68
N ARG A 3 27.86 15.29 58.34
CA ARG A 3 26.45 15.36 57.89
C ARG A 3 26.41 14.94 56.41
N LEU A 4 25.65 13.91 56.08
CA LEU A 4 25.24 13.59 54.74
C LEU A 4 24.10 14.53 54.32
N ALA A 5 24.29 15.22 53.19
CA ALA A 5 23.22 15.96 52.53
C ALA A 5 22.53 14.99 51.54
N ALA A 6 21.21 14.80 51.72
CA ALA A 6 20.38 14.06 50.80
C ALA A 6 20.00 14.99 49.66
N LEU A 7 20.42 14.68 48.43
CA LEU A 7 19.89 15.29 47.18
C LEU A 7 18.55 14.65 46.87
N GLY A 8 17.49 15.42 47.00
CA GLY A 8 16.16 15.03 46.51
C GLY A 8 16.12 15.13 44.98
N PHE A 9 15.91 13.99 44.30
CA PHE A 9 15.58 13.94 42.88
C PHE A 9 14.09 14.21 42.72
N THR A 10 13.72 15.39 42.25
CA THR A 10 12.34 15.70 41.86
C THR A 10 12.10 15.10 40.47
N LEU A 11 11.31 14.05 40.42
CA LEU A 11 10.84 13.43 39.18
C LEU A 11 9.82 14.37 38.52
N LEU A 12 10.21 15.10 37.49
CA LEU A 12 9.26 15.83 36.63
C LEU A 12 8.48 14.79 35.82
N VAL A 13 7.26 14.50 36.24
CA VAL A 13 6.28 13.77 35.42
C VAL A 13 5.80 14.72 34.35
N SER A 14 6.36 14.59 33.15
CA SER A 14 5.83 15.21 31.96
C SER A 14 4.48 14.58 31.65
N THR A 15 3.40 15.29 31.94
CA THR A 15 2.07 14.98 31.41
C THR A 15 2.10 15.24 29.92
N ALA A 16 2.28 14.17 29.14
CA ALA A 16 2.00 14.24 27.70
C ALA A 16 0.53 14.63 27.55
N ALA A 17 0.28 15.85 27.11
CA ALA A 17 -1.03 16.27 26.67
C ALA A 17 -1.43 15.32 25.53
N THR A 18 -2.43 14.48 25.77
CA THR A 18 -3.14 13.79 24.67
C THR A 18 -3.78 14.89 23.82
N ALA A 19 -3.16 15.23 22.71
CA ALA A 19 -3.80 16.04 21.70
C ALA A 19 -5.11 15.32 21.34
N ALA A 20 -6.22 15.99 21.54
CA ALA A 20 -7.51 15.52 21.07
C ALA A 20 -7.37 15.30 19.56
N VAL A 21 -7.58 14.05 19.12
CA VAL A 21 -7.67 13.72 17.70
C VAL A 21 -8.82 14.56 17.18
N ALA A 22 -8.52 15.55 16.34
CA ALA A 22 -9.53 16.33 15.63
C ALA A 22 -10.41 15.31 14.91
N GLY A 23 -11.74 15.45 15.03
CA GLY A 23 -12.69 14.46 14.56
C GLY A 23 -12.40 14.08 13.11
N THR A 24 -12.17 12.80 12.89
CA THR A 24 -11.90 12.21 11.57
C THR A 24 -12.99 12.66 10.60
N PRO A 25 -12.66 13.20 9.42
CA PRO A 25 -13.66 13.55 8.44
C PRO A 25 -14.38 12.27 8.00
N SER A 26 -15.65 12.13 8.38
CA SER A 26 -16.49 11.00 8.00
C SER A 26 -16.74 11.01 6.50
N PHE A 27 -16.78 9.82 5.89
CA PHE A 27 -17.11 9.66 4.48
C PHE A 27 -18.51 10.22 4.17
N GLN A 28 -18.59 11.19 3.27
CA GLN A 28 -19.84 11.81 2.80
C GLN A 28 -20.28 11.18 1.49
N LYS A 29 -21.55 10.82 1.38
CA LYS A 29 -22.10 10.21 0.16
C LYS A 29 -22.06 11.21 -1.00
N LEU A 30 -21.52 10.77 -2.13
CA LEU A 30 -21.51 11.52 -3.38
C LEU A 30 -22.79 11.25 -4.18
N SER A 31 -23.17 12.20 -5.04
CA SER A 31 -24.24 12.01 -6.02
C SER A 31 -23.75 11.09 -7.16
N GLY A 32 -24.63 10.21 -7.62
CA GLY A 32 -24.32 9.29 -8.73
C GLY A 32 -23.71 7.96 -8.29
N LYS A 33 -23.50 7.10 -9.26
CA LYS A 33 -22.94 5.76 -9.10
C LYS A 33 -21.53 5.69 -9.68
N ALA A 34 -20.72 4.85 -9.11
CA ALA A 34 -19.39 4.52 -9.63
C ALA A 34 -19.50 3.88 -11.01
N LYS A 35 -18.55 4.19 -11.88
CA LYS A 35 -18.31 3.46 -13.11
C LYS A 35 -17.46 2.23 -12.77
N PHE A 36 -18.05 1.05 -12.93
CA PHE A 36 -17.31 -0.21 -12.86
C PHE A 36 -16.83 -0.64 -14.23
N ILE A 37 -15.61 -1.16 -14.25
CA ILE A 37 -15.00 -1.82 -15.40
C ILE A 37 -14.61 -3.24 -15.02
N ASN A 38 -14.69 -4.17 -15.99
CA ASN A 38 -14.13 -5.49 -15.84
C ASN A 38 -12.63 -5.38 -16.10
N GLY A 39 -11.81 -5.55 -15.06
CA GLY A 39 -10.41 -5.80 -15.25
C GLY A 39 -10.26 -7.24 -15.68
N ASP A 40 -10.19 -7.50 -16.97
CA ASP A 40 -9.85 -8.84 -17.48
C ASP A 40 -8.38 -9.10 -17.12
N ASN A 41 -8.20 -9.75 -15.96
CA ASN A 41 -6.91 -10.20 -15.43
C ASN A 41 -5.76 -9.21 -15.65
N LEU A 42 -5.53 -8.31 -14.69
CA LEU A 42 -4.34 -7.43 -14.66
C LEU A 42 -3.01 -8.20 -14.79
N VAL A 43 -3.06 -9.52 -14.70
CA VAL A 43 -1.98 -10.47 -14.97
C VAL A 43 -1.48 -10.40 -16.41
N THR A 44 -2.30 -9.97 -17.37
CA THR A 44 -1.94 -9.90 -18.79
C THR A 44 -1.37 -8.55 -19.23
N GLY A 45 -0.85 -7.75 -18.32
CA GLY A 45 0.11 -6.72 -18.69
C GLY A 45 -0.42 -5.35 -19.05
N VAL A 46 -1.57 -4.95 -18.54
CA VAL A 46 -1.91 -3.52 -18.50
C VAL A 46 -1.51 -2.98 -17.12
N SER A 47 -0.22 -2.66 -16.92
CA SER A 47 0.07 -1.67 -15.91
C SER A 47 -0.55 -0.37 -16.42
N ALA A 48 -1.46 0.21 -15.63
CA ALA A 48 -1.72 1.63 -15.79
C ALA A 48 -0.35 2.30 -15.85
N GLU A 49 -0.06 3.02 -16.92
CA GLU A 49 1.17 3.79 -17.05
C GLU A 49 1.12 4.82 -15.93
N THR A 50 1.66 4.44 -14.76
CA THR A 50 1.62 5.30 -13.59
C THR A 50 2.49 6.49 -13.92
N ALA A 51 1.93 7.69 -13.83
CA ALA A 51 2.69 8.90 -13.94
C ALA A 51 3.94 8.78 -13.03
N PRO A 52 5.13 9.20 -13.49
CA PRO A 52 6.34 9.10 -12.68
C PRO A 52 6.11 9.79 -11.32
N PRO A 53 6.66 9.23 -10.22
CA PRO A 53 6.46 9.79 -8.90
C PRO A 53 6.92 11.24 -8.90
N THR A 54 6.01 12.15 -8.57
CA THR A 54 6.31 13.56 -8.42
C THR A 54 6.97 13.77 -7.06
N ASP A 55 8.06 14.56 -7.00
CA ASP A 55 8.62 14.96 -5.72
C ASP A 55 7.55 15.69 -4.90
N THR A 56 7.17 15.11 -3.76
CA THR A 56 6.11 15.63 -2.90
C THR A 56 6.38 17.06 -2.41
N ARG A 57 7.65 17.50 -2.39
CA ARG A 57 8.05 18.87 -2.07
C ARG A 57 7.59 19.87 -3.13
N LEU A 58 7.52 19.43 -4.38
CA LEU A 58 7.12 20.23 -5.54
C LEU A 58 5.61 20.20 -5.78
N GLN A 59 4.86 19.37 -5.07
CA GLN A 59 3.40 19.30 -5.19
C GLN A 59 2.74 20.57 -4.68
N SER A 60 1.75 21.05 -5.42
CA SER A 60 0.88 22.16 -4.98
C SER A 60 0.06 21.77 -3.75
N PRO A 61 -0.47 22.72 -2.96
CA PRO A 61 -1.39 22.41 -1.87
C PRO A 61 -2.58 21.56 -2.30
N GLN A 62 -3.11 21.78 -3.50
CA GLN A 62 -4.22 20.99 -4.05
C GLN A 62 -3.82 19.54 -4.35
N GLN A 63 -2.62 19.31 -4.88
CA GLN A 63 -2.09 17.96 -5.10
C GLN A 63 -1.88 17.22 -3.78
N LYS A 64 -1.34 17.89 -2.76
CA LYS A 64 -1.18 17.33 -1.42
C LYS A 64 -2.55 16.98 -0.80
N ALA A 65 -3.51 17.91 -0.87
CA ALA A 65 -4.87 17.66 -0.39
C ALA A 65 -5.53 16.48 -1.12
N SER A 66 -5.37 16.36 -2.45
CA SER A 66 -5.86 15.22 -3.23
C SER A 66 -5.23 13.89 -2.80
N GLY A 67 -3.92 13.90 -2.49
CA GLY A 67 -3.21 12.73 -1.97
C GLY A 67 -3.68 12.26 -0.60
N LEU A 68 -4.12 13.19 0.25
CA LEU A 68 -4.63 12.91 1.59
C LEU A 68 -6.14 12.65 1.62
N SER A 69 -6.88 13.07 0.59
CA SER A 69 -8.32 12.83 0.45
C SER A 69 -8.58 11.38 0.03
N ALA A 70 -9.66 10.81 0.54
CA ALA A 70 -10.08 9.44 0.22
C ALA A 70 -11.37 9.41 -0.57
N VAL A 71 -11.49 8.40 -1.44
CA VAL A 71 -12.73 8.05 -2.12
C VAL A 71 -13.01 6.58 -1.85
N MET A 72 -14.26 6.28 -1.54
CA MET A 72 -14.74 4.94 -1.26
C MET A 72 -15.87 4.58 -2.22
N VAL A 73 -15.88 3.33 -2.67
CA VAL A 73 -16.97 2.74 -3.42
C VAL A 73 -17.53 1.52 -2.67
N THR A 74 -18.83 1.35 -2.71
CA THR A 74 -19.47 0.11 -2.26
C THR A 74 -19.71 -0.83 -3.43
N ARG A 75 -19.88 -2.12 -3.16
CA ARG A 75 -20.15 -3.12 -4.20
C ARG A 75 -21.38 -2.82 -5.07
N ASN A 76 -22.36 -2.08 -4.56
CA ASN A 76 -23.54 -1.64 -5.33
C ASN A 76 -23.33 -0.31 -6.09
N GLY A 77 -22.12 0.24 -6.04
CA GLY A 77 -21.72 1.43 -6.79
C GLY A 77 -21.98 2.76 -6.08
N ASP A 78 -22.44 2.79 -4.83
CA ASP A 78 -22.51 4.03 -4.08
C ASP A 78 -21.10 4.54 -3.83
N GLN A 79 -20.89 5.85 -4.01
CA GLN A 79 -19.61 6.50 -3.78
C GLN A 79 -19.65 7.44 -2.59
N TYR A 80 -18.52 7.57 -1.92
CA TYR A 80 -18.34 8.45 -0.77
C TYR A 80 -16.96 9.11 -0.86
N ALA A 81 -16.83 10.32 -0.35
CA ALA A 81 -15.56 11.02 -0.24
C ALA A 81 -15.29 11.49 1.18
N SER A 82 -14.04 11.45 1.57
CA SER A 82 -13.52 12.06 2.80
C SER A 82 -12.43 13.05 2.37
N PRO A 83 -12.76 14.35 2.22
CA PRO A 83 -11.78 15.37 1.83
C PRO A 83 -10.77 15.59 2.95
N ALA A 84 -9.51 15.80 2.59
CA ALA A 84 -8.49 16.22 3.55
C ALA A 84 -8.81 17.61 4.09
N SER A 85 -8.64 17.79 5.40
CA SER A 85 -8.76 19.10 6.04
C SER A 85 -7.48 19.94 5.78
N ALA A 86 -7.58 21.25 5.99
CA ALA A 86 -6.42 22.12 5.94
C ALA A 86 -5.38 21.76 7.03
N GLU A 87 -5.85 21.21 8.15
CA GLU A 87 -5.00 20.71 9.25
C GLU A 87 -4.23 19.46 8.81
N ASP A 88 -4.87 18.49 8.12
CA ASP A 88 -4.17 17.32 7.57
C ASP A 88 -3.05 17.73 6.62
N VAL A 89 -3.31 18.70 5.74
CA VAL A 89 -2.31 19.22 4.81
C VAL A 89 -1.16 19.91 5.57
N ALA A 90 -1.46 20.70 6.61
CA ALA A 90 -0.44 21.38 7.41
C ALA A 90 0.45 20.39 8.18
N LEU A 91 -0.15 19.37 8.82
CA LEU A 91 0.58 18.29 9.50
C LEU A 91 1.47 17.49 8.54
N PHE A 92 0.98 17.25 7.34
CA PHE A 92 1.76 16.60 6.29
C PHE A 92 2.98 17.44 5.87
N GLU A 93 2.81 18.74 5.68
CA GLU A 93 3.91 19.64 5.35
C GLU A 93 4.94 19.76 6.46
N GLU A 94 4.50 19.75 7.73
CA GLU A 94 5.38 19.73 8.88
C GLU A 94 6.20 18.43 8.94
N ALA A 95 5.56 17.28 8.68
CA ALA A 95 6.26 16.00 8.63
C ALA A 95 7.32 15.94 7.53
N ILE A 96 7.04 16.49 6.34
CA ILE A 96 8.04 16.60 5.26
C ILE A 96 9.22 17.47 5.71
N ARG A 97 8.97 18.66 6.26
CA ARG A 97 10.02 19.55 6.75
C ARG A 97 10.88 18.88 7.84
N ALA A 98 10.26 18.16 8.76
CA ALA A 98 10.98 17.42 9.79
C ALA A 98 11.90 16.33 9.20
N MET A 99 11.45 15.63 8.16
CA MET A 99 12.28 14.63 7.47
C MET A 99 13.46 15.28 6.72
N GLU A 100 13.25 16.44 6.11
CA GLU A 100 14.31 17.24 5.46
C GLU A 100 15.39 17.65 6.47
N LEU A 101 14.99 18.23 7.60
CA LEU A 101 15.89 18.65 8.67
C LEU A 101 16.72 17.50 9.26
N LEU A 102 16.18 16.29 9.26
CA LEU A 102 16.89 15.09 9.74
C LEU A 102 17.77 14.44 8.68
N GLY A 103 17.87 15.03 7.46
CA GLY A 103 18.61 14.46 6.34
C GLY A 103 18.06 13.08 5.90
N ARG A 104 16.81 12.77 6.22
CA ARG A 104 16.17 11.50 5.91
C ARG A 104 15.40 11.50 4.59
N LEU A 105 15.26 12.65 3.96
CA LEU A 105 14.86 12.73 2.56
C LEU A 105 16.14 12.62 1.73
N PRO A 106 16.22 11.70 0.78
CA PRO A 106 17.32 11.68 -0.16
C PRO A 106 17.32 13.02 -0.91
N ASP A 107 18.51 13.61 -1.07
CA ASP A 107 18.69 14.70 -2.01
C ASP A 107 18.07 14.26 -3.34
N SER A 108 17.30 15.15 -3.96
CA SER A 108 16.81 14.91 -5.31
C SER A 108 18.01 14.56 -6.18
N VAL A 109 18.11 13.30 -6.62
CA VAL A 109 19.15 12.90 -7.55
C VAL A 109 18.92 13.73 -8.81
N PRO A 110 19.77 14.74 -9.12
CA PRO A 110 19.57 15.52 -10.31
C PRO A 110 19.80 14.61 -11.52
N GLY A 111 18.78 14.41 -12.31
CA GLY A 111 18.96 14.04 -13.69
C GLY A 111 19.20 12.57 -14.02
N THR A 112 18.64 11.62 -13.26
CA THR A 112 18.36 10.32 -13.88
C THR A 112 17.09 10.49 -14.69
N PRO A 113 17.13 10.48 -16.03
CA PRO A 113 15.92 10.49 -16.83
C PRO A 113 15.08 9.30 -16.37
N PRO A 114 13.73 9.41 -16.33
CA PRO A 114 12.89 8.25 -16.11
C PRO A 114 13.32 7.22 -17.18
N LEU A 115 13.75 6.04 -16.73
CA LEU A 115 14.05 4.93 -17.61
C LEU A 115 12.76 4.64 -18.37
N ARG A 116 12.73 4.96 -19.66
CA ARG A 116 11.63 4.53 -20.52
C ARG A 116 11.59 3.01 -20.43
N PRO A 117 10.41 2.39 -20.26
CA PRO A 117 10.28 0.96 -20.43
C PRO A 117 10.97 0.59 -21.72
N THR A 118 11.93 -0.33 -21.69
CA THR A 118 12.53 -0.85 -22.93
C THR A 118 11.42 -1.58 -23.65
N ASP A 119 11.06 -1.02 -24.80
CA ASP A 119 10.07 -1.54 -25.70
C ASP A 119 10.55 -2.94 -26.19
N HIS A 120 9.92 -3.99 -25.66
CA HIS A 120 10.10 -5.33 -26.24
C HIS A 120 9.13 -5.44 -27.41
N GLY A 121 9.45 -4.76 -28.53
CA GLY A 121 8.95 -4.99 -29.90
C GLY A 121 7.44 -5.16 -30.14
N ASP A 122 6.61 -5.26 -29.11
CA ASP A 122 5.15 -5.40 -29.17
C ASP A 122 4.39 -4.27 -28.46
N GLY A 123 5.10 -3.25 -27.97
CA GLY A 123 4.50 -2.06 -27.35
C GLY A 123 3.82 -2.30 -25.99
N ARG A 124 4.05 -3.45 -25.35
CA ARG A 124 3.46 -3.77 -24.05
C ARG A 124 4.44 -3.48 -22.91
N ALA A 125 4.06 -2.59 -22.00
CA ALA A 125 4.76 -2.46 -20.73
C ALA A 125 4.65 -3.79 -19.98
N VAL A 126 5.79 -4.40 -19.59
CA VAL A 126 5.81 -5.60 -18.76
C VAL A 126 5.73 -5.15 -17.30
N PRO A 127 4.61 -5.38 -16.60
CA PRO A 127 4.50 -5.01 -15.20
C PRO A 127 5.27 -6.01 -14.35
N ASN A 128 6.10 -5.47 -13.45
CA ASN A 128 6.83 -6.25 -12.43
C ASN A 128 7.72 -7.33 -13.04
N VAL A 129 9.01 -7.24 -12.87
CA VAL A 129 9.97 -8.12 -13.56
C VAL A 129 10.84 -8.89 -12.58
N VAL A 130 11.24 -10.07 -13.04
CA VAL A 130 12.37 -10.82 -12.50
C VAL A 130 13.65 -10.09 -12.92
N ILE A 131 14.51 -9.75 -11.95
CA ILE A 131 15.74 -8.99 -12.16
C ILE A 131 16.92 -9.94 -12.02
N GLY A 132 17.45 -10.40 -13.14
CA GLY A 132 18.51 -11.42 -13.17
C GLY A 132 17.96 -12.84 -13.10
N THR A 133 18.47 -13.64 -12.17
CA THR A 133 17.98 -15.01 -11.93
C THR A 133 16.72 -14.98 -11.06
N ASP A 134 15.70 -15.78 -11.41
CA ASP A 134 14.48 -15.88 -10.61
C ASP A 134 14.76 -16.52 -9.24
N GLU A 135 14.74 -15.72 -8.20
CA GLU A 135 15.01 -16.14 -6.81
C GLU A 135 13.72 -16.43 -6.03
N ARG A 136 12.56 -16.36 -6.67
CA ARG A 136 11.27 -16.63 -6.02
C ARG A 136 11.14 -18.11 -5.66
N VAL A 137 10.74 -18.38 -4.42
CA VAL A 137 10.47 -19.73 -3.90
C VAL A 137 8.98 -19.91 -3.68
N GLN A 138 8.46 -21.07 -4.11
CA GLN A 138 7.05 -21.38 -3.89
C GLN A 138 6.76 -21.63 -2.41
N VAL A 139 5.72 -20.98 -1.90
CA VAL A 139 5.17 -21.22 -0.56
C VAL A 139 4.16 -22.36 -0.66
N THR A 140 4.52 -23.52 -0.15
CA THR A 140 3.65 -24.73 -0.20
C THR A 140 2.74 -24.82 1.01
N THR A 141 3.12 -24.26 2.17
CA THR A 141 2.32 -24.25 3.40
C THR A 141 1.80 -22.82 3.65
N THR A 142 0.66 -22.51 3.04
CA THR A 142 0.09 -21.14 3.07
C THR A 142 -0.72 -20.83 4.34
N THR A 143 -1.01 -21.83 5.17
CA THR A 143 -1.85 -21.68 6.38
C THR A 143 -1.09 -21.37 7.67
N VAL A 144 0.20 -20.99 7.55
CA VAL A 144 1.06 -20.56 8.67
C VAL A 144 1.49 -19.11 8.51
N ALA A 145 1.91 -18.46 9.61
CA ALA A 145 2.45 -17.10 9.57
C ALA A 145 3.72 -17.04 8.69
N PRO A 146 3.91 -15.96 7.91
CA PRO A 146 3.01 -14.82 7.70
C PRO A 146 1.97 -15.07 6.58
N TYR A 147 2.03 -16.21 5.90
CA TYR A 147 1.37 -16.49 4.63
C TYR A 147 -0.17 -16.52 4.73
N TRP A 148 -0.71 -16.93 5.86
CA TRP A 148 -2.17 -17.05 6.08
C TRP A 148 -2.91 -15.70 6.05
N HIS A 149 -2.19 -14.56 6.07
CA HIS A 149 -2.77 -13.23 5.93
C HIS A 149 -2.72 -12.70 4.49
N ILE A 150 -2.02 -13.42 3.59
CA ILE A 150 -1.79 -13.00 2.21
C ILE A 150 -2.78 -13.76 1.31
N GLY A 151 -3.43 -13.05 0.40
CA GLY A 151 -4.44 -13.64 -0.45
C GLY A 151 -4.45 -13.05 -1.86
N ARG A 152 -5.12 -13.78 -2.75
CA ARG A 152 -5.35 -13.36 -4.12
C ARG A 152 -6.64 -12.56 -4.22
N ILE A 153 -6.60 -11.42 -4.90
CA ILE A 153 -7.77 -10.62 -5.27
C ILE A 153 -8.27 -11.08 -6.64
N GLY A 154 -9.59 -11.14 -6.81
CA GLY A 154 -10.23 -11.67 -8.01
C GLY A 154 -9.78 -11.03 -9.33
N ILE A 155 -9.40 -9.75 -9.32
CA ILE A 155 -8.83 -9.03 -10.47
C ILE A 155 -7.45 -9.54 -10.90
N GLY A 156 -6.78 -10.40 -10.14
CA GLY A 156 -5.44 -10.90 -10.42
C GLY A 156 -4.32 -10.22 -9.64
N CYS A 157 -4.66 -9.43 -8.64
CA CYS A 157 -3.71 -8.81 -7.69
C CYS A 157 -3.52 -9.67 -6.42
N THR A 158 -2.60 -9.22 -5.59
CA THR A 158 -2.36 -9.72 -4.23
C THR A 158 -2.83 -8.69 -3.20
N GLY A 159 -3.21 -9.14 -2.02
CA GLY A 159 -3.49 -8.30 -0.87
C GLY A 159 -3.06 -8.95 0.43
N THR A 160 -2.99 -8.16 1.50
CA THR A 160 -2.62 -8.62 2.84
C THR A 160 -3.65 -8.15 3.86
N LEU A 161 -4.20 -9.07 4.66
CA LEU A 161 -5.07 -8.73 5.78
C LEU A 161 -4.28 -7.95 6.84
N ILE A 162 -4.66 -6.69 7.09
CA ILE A 162 -4.09 -5.79 8.11
C ILE A 162 -5.08 -5.47 9.23
N GLY A 163 -6.26 -6.03 9.17
CA GLY A 163 -7.33 -6.03 10.15
C GLY A 163 -8.27 -7.20 9.89
N PRO A 164 -9.24 -7.50 10.76
CA PRO A 164 -10.07 -8.71 10.66
C PRO A 164 -10.73 -8.91 9.30
N LYS A 165 -11.13 -7.83 8.63
CA LYS A 165 -11.75 -7.83 7.29
C LYS A 165 -11.19 -6.74 6.36
N HIS A 166 -9.98 -6.25 6.65
CA HIS A 166 -9.35 -5.14 5.95
C HIS A 166 -8.13 -5.64 5.18
N VAL A 167 -8.21 -5.59 3.86
CA VAL A 167 -7.14 -6.03 2.95
C VAL A 167 -6.42 -4.81 2.41
N LEU A 168 -5.14 -4.67 2.77
CA LEU A 168 -4.24 -3.69 2.16
C LEU A 168 -3.81 -4.20 0.79
N THR A 169 -3.88 -3.34 -0.21
CA THR A 169 -3.45 -3.62 -1.59
C THR A 169 -3.00 -2.34 -2.29
N ALA A 170 -2.64 -2.41 -3.56
CA ALA A 170 -2.32 -1.25 -4.39
C ALA A 170 -3.58 -0.53 -4.88
N GLY A 171 -3.50 0.75 -5.15
CA GLY A 171 -4.58 1.56 -5.73
C GLY A 171 -4.99 1.06 -7.10
N HIS A 172 -4.01 0.69 -7.95
CA HIS A 172 -4.25 0.12 -9.27
C HIS A 172 -4.87 -1.30 -9.23
N CYS A 173 -4.99 -1.92 -8.07
CA CYS A 173 -5.73 -3.17 -7.88
C CYS A 173 -7.23 -2.96 -7.62
N VAL A 174 -7.66 -1.73 -7.35
CA VAL A 174 -9.08 -1.40 -7.13
C VAL A 174 -9.65 -0.44 -8.17
N SER A 175 -8.79 0.31 -8.88
CA SER A 175 -9.19 1.38 -9.81
C SER A 175 -8.17 1.53 -10.94
N ASP A 176 -8.63 2.00 -12.11
CA ASP A 176 -7.80 2.28 -13.28
C ASP A 176 -6.94 3.55 -13.17
N GLY A 177 -7.09 4.34 -12.09
CA GLY A 177 -6.42 5.63 -11.96
C GLY A 177 -6.95 6.73 -12.89
N ALA A 178 -8.09 6.48 -13.55
CA ALA A 178 -8.76 7.39 -14.49
C ALA A 178 -10.27 7.56 -14.18
N GLY A 179 -10.64 7.34 -12.91
CA GLY A 179 -11.99 7.56 -12.39
C GLY A 179 -12.89 6.32 -12.41
N SER A 180 -12.41 5.15 -12.82
CA SER A 180 -13.20 3.92 -12.83
C SER A 180 -12.72 2.92 -11.78
N TRP A 181 -13.64 2.08 -11.29
CA TRP A 181 -13.37 1.05 -10.29
C TRP A 181 -13.47 -0.35 -10.90
N TYR A 182 -12.69 -1.28 -10.36
CA TYR A 182 -12.85 -2.70 -10.72
C TYR A 182 -13.93 -3.37 -9.88
N SER A 183 -14.65 -4.31 -10.49
CA SER A 183 -15.75 -5.04 -9.83
C SER A 183 -15.32 -6.36 -9.19
N SER A 184 -14.21 -6.96 -9.63
CA SER A 184 -13.74 -8.29 -9.22
C SER A 184 -12.75 -8.20 -8.06
N LEU A 185 -13.18 -7.74 -6.87
CA LEU A 185 -12.34 -7.49 -5.71
C LEU A 185 -12.50 -8.53 -4.58
N ASP A 186 -13.18 -9.65 -4.84
CA ASP A 186 -13.31 -10.73 -3.88
C ASP A 186 -11.92 -11.31 -3.52
N PHE A 187 -11.73 -11.72 -2.28
CA PHE A 187 -10.43 -12.05 -1.72
C PHE A 187 -10.35 -13.51 -1.25
N THR A 188 -9.40 -14.25 -1.82
CA THR A 188 -9.12 -15.65 -1.46
C THR A 188 -7.81 -15.72 -0.69
N VAL A 189 -7.91 -15.74 0.64
CA VAL A 189 -6.75 -15.74 1.53
C VAL A 189 -6.07 -17.11 1.57
N ALA A 190 -4.74 -17.12 1.65
CA ALA A 190 -3.89 -18.31 1.75
C ALA A 190 -4.16 -19.38 0.67
N GLN A 191 -4.59 -18.96 -0.51
CA GLN A 191 -4.82 -19.89 -1.64
C GLN A 191 -3.52 -20.62 -2.00
N ASN A 192 -3.61 -21.91 -2.33
CA ASN A 192 -2.52 -22.69 -2.89
C ASN A 192 -3.03 -23.58 -4.02
N GLY A 193 -2.96 -23.11 -5.25
CA GLY A 193 -3.61 -23.73 -6.40
C GLY A 193 -5.12 -23.76 -6.23
N SER A 194 -5.70 -24.96 -6.24
CA SER A 194 -7.13 -25.16 -5.98
C SER A 194 -7.50 -25.20 -4.49
N TYR A 195 -6.52 -25.30 -3.58
CA TYR A 195 -6.76 -25.32 -2.14
C TYR A 195 -7.02 -23.90 -1.62
N GLN A 196 -8.19 -23.71 -1.03
CA GLN A 196 -8.67 -22.45 -0.47
C GLN A 196 -9.14 -22.69 0.98
N PRO A 197 -8.24 -22.63 1.97
CA PRO A 197 -8.52 -23.09 3.34
C PRO A 197 -9.70 -22.37 4.01
N TRP A 198 -9.94 -21.11 3.66
CA TRP A 198 -11.03 -20.29 4.19
C TRP A 198 -12.01 -19.81 3.10
N GLY A 199 -11.92 -20.39 1.88
CA GLY A 199 -12.74 -19.98 0.74
C GLY A 199 -12.43 -18.57 0.25
N THR A 200 -13.40 -17.99 -0.43
CA THR A 200 -13.32 -16.62 -0.97
C THR A 200 -14.25 -15.69 -0.21
N ALA A 201 -13.71 -14.65 0.38
CA ALA A 201 -14.47 -13.62 1.06
C ALA A 201 -14.92 -12.53 0.07
N THR A 202 -16.19 -12.18 0.12
CA THR A 202 -16.79 -11.16 -0.74
C THR A 202 -16.40 -9.77 -0.25
N TRP A 203 -16.01 -8.88 -1.17
CA TRP A 203 -15.76 -7.49 -0.86
C TRP A 203 -17.06 -6.70 -0.66
N ALA A 204 -17.03 -5.73 0.23
CA ALA A 204 -18.15 -4.82 0.51
C ALA A 204 -17.85 -3.38 0.06
N ARG A 205 -16.62 -2.92 0.31
CA ARG A 205 -16.15 -1.56 -0.01
C ARG A 205 -14.71 -1.62 -0.50
N ALA A 206 -14.34 -0.65 -1.36
CA ALA A 206 -12.96 -0.37 -1.72
C ALA A 206 -12.68 1.12 -1.51
N ILE A 207 -11.51 1.45 -0.98
CA ILE A 207 -11.09 2.81 -0.63
C ILE A 207 -9.72 3.05 -1.23
N THR A 208 -9.54 4.19 -1.89
CA THR A 208 -8.22 4.67 -2.33
C THR A 208 -8.14 6.19 -2.23
N THR A 209 -7.01 6.78 -2.55
CA THR A 209 -6.86 8.24 -2.54
C THR A 209 -7.51 8.87 -3.77
N THR A 210 -7.92 10.13 -3.65
CA THR A 210 -8.42 10.91 -4.79
C THR A 210 -7.32 11.11 -5.84
N ALA A 211 -6.07 11.25 -5.39
CA ALA A 211 -4.91 11.39 -6.30
C ALA A 211 -4.69 10.14 -7.15
N TRP A 212 -4.85 8.94 -6.57
CA TRP A 212 -4.80 7.72 -7.36
C TRP A 212 -6.02 7.62 -8.29
N LEU A 213 -7.24 7.67 -7.75
CA LEU A 213 -8.47 7.43 -8.52
C LEU A 213 -8.56 8.30 -9.77
N ASN A 214 -8.20 9.58 -9.67
CA ASN A 214 -8.42 10.55 -10.74
C ASN A 214 -7.21 10.80 -11.64
N ASN A 215 -5.99 10.58 -11.13
CA ASN A 215 -4.77 10.99 -11.81
C ASN A 215 -3.72 9.89 -11.95
N GLY A 216 -3.93 8.70 -11.37
CA GLY A 216 -2.95 7.62 -11.38
C GLY A 216 -1.62 8.01 -10.70
N ASP A 217 -1.64 8.90 -9.67
CA ASP A 217 -0.42 9.35 -9.00
C ASP A 217 0.21 8.20 -8.20
N SER A 218 1.34 7.72 -8.68
CA SER A 218 2.03 6.55 -8.13
C SER A 218 2.56 6.72 -6.71
N ASN A 219 2.66 7.94 -6.17
CA ASN A 219 2.98 8.18 -4.77
C ASN A 219 1.85 7.73 -3.85
N TYR A 220 0.64 7.69 -4.38
CA TYR A 220 -0.59 7.38 -3.66
C TYR A 220 -1.25 6.08 -4.14
N ASP A 221 -0.47 5.22 -4.79
CA ASP A 221 -0.91 3.90 -5.28
C ASP A 221 -1.01 2.91 -4.11
N TYR A 222 -2.04 3.07 -3.28
CA TYR A 222 -2.43 2.16 -2.21
C TYR A 222 -3.94 2.19 -2.00
N ALA A 223 -4.49 1.10 -1.50
CA ALA A 223 -5.92 0.94 -1.29
C ALA A 223 -6.23 0.00 -0.12
N LEU A 224 -7.45 0.12 0.39
CA LEU A 224 -8.02 -0.79 1.37
C LEU A 224 -9.29 -1.42 0.77
N ILE A 225 -9.37 -2.75 0.77
CA ILE A 225 -10.61 -3.48 0.50
C ILE A 225 -11.20 -3.90 1.84
N VAL A 226 -12.46 -3.57 2.08
CA VAL A 226 -13.22 -4.02 3.25
C VAL A 226 -14.07 -5.21 2.83
N LEU A 227 -13.85 -6.36 3.44
CA LEU A 227 -14.59 -7.58 3.18
C LEU A 227 -15.94 -7.58 3.93
N SER A 228 -16.92 -8.30 3.41
CA SER A 228 -18.23 -8.46 4.07
C SER A 228 -18.11 -9.23 5.39
N THR A 229 -17.19 -10.21 5.44
CA THR A 229 -16.92 -11.05 6.60
C THR A 229 -15.42 -11.28 6.75
N ALA A 230 -14.95 -11.47 7.98
CA ALA A 230 -13.58 -11.88 8.25
C ALA A 230 -13.36 -13.31 7.74
N PRO A 231 -12.33 -13.56 6.92
CA PRO A 231 -12.07 -14.93 6.43
C PRO A 231 -11.56 -15.86 7.56
N HIS A 232 -10.82 -15.31 8.52
CA HIS A 232 -10.35 -16.00 9.73
C HIS A 232 -10.04 -14.98 10.85
N GLY A 233 -9.66 -15.46 12.03
CA GLY A 233 -9.48 -14.63 13.24
C GLY A 233 -8.14 -13.89 13.36
N GLY A 234 -7.33 -13.75 12.29
CA GLY A 234 -6.02 -13.12 12.37
C GLY A 234 -5.78 -12.09 11.27
N ASN A 235 -4.75 -11.27 11.47
CA ASN A 235 -4.23 -10.31 10.49
C ASN A 235 -2.74 -10.06 10.72
N ALA A 236 -2.05 -9.57 9.69
CA ALA A 236 -0.65 -9.17 9.77
C ALA A 236 -0.47 -7.91 10.64
N GLY A 237 0.68 -7.82 11.32
CA GLY A 237 1.15 -6.55 11.86
C GLY A 237 1.52 -5.59 10.73
N TRP A 238 1.35 -4.30 10.92
CA TRP A 238 1.74 -3.28 9.95
C TRP A 238 2.16 -2.00 10.64
N GLY A 239 3.00 -1.21 9.98
CA GLY A 239 3.58 0.00 10.56
C GLY A 239 4.49 0.75 9.60
N THR A 240 5.05 1.86 10.05
CA THR A 240 5.94 2.69 9.24
C THR A 240 7.24 1.97 8.89
N TYR A 241 7.79 2.29 7.72
CA TYR A 241 9.03 1.69 7.21
C TYR A 241 10.24 2.00 8.12
N SER A 242 11.04 0.99 8.41
CA SER A 242 12.18 1.07 9.33
C SER A 242 13.54 0.67 8.71
N GLY A 243 13.60 0.40 7.40
CA GLY A 243 14.85 -0.03 6.72
C GLY A 243 15.08 -1.54 6.77
N GLY A 244 16.17 -1.99 6.13
CA GLY A 244 16.64 -3.37 6.18
C GLY A 244 16.13 -4.29 5.06
N THR A 245 16.30 -5.60 5.28
CA THR A 245 15.83 -6.66 4.39
C THR A 245 14.34 -6.86 4.55
N HIS A 246 13.65 -7.00 3.43
CA HIS A 246 12.20 -7.25 3.39
C HIS A 246 11.87 -8.41 2.48
N THR A 247 10.67 -8.92 2.63
CA THR A 247 10.12 -10.03 1.85
C THR A 247 8.85 -9.54 1.14
N ILE A 248 8.66 -10.00 -0.08
CA ILE A 248 7.43 -9.85 -0.86
C ILE A 248 6.90 -11.25 -1.13
N THR A 249 5.64 -11.48 -0.78
CA THR A 249 4.95 -12.73 -1.04
C THR A 249 3.62 -12.45 -1.70
N GLY A 250 3.29 -13.18 -2.77
CA GLY A 250 2.06 -12.96 -3.51
C GLY A 250 1.76 -14.03 -4.55
N TYR A 251 0.92 -13.66 -5.48
CA TYR A 251 0.36 -14.56 -6.51
C TYR A 251 0.76 -14.12 -7.91
N PRO A 252 2.03 -14.37 -8.31
CA PRO A 252 2.52 -13.95 -9.63
C PRO A 252 1.84 -14.72 -10.76
N GLY A 253 1.49 -14.02 -11.83
CA GLY A 253 0.75 -14.59 -12.96
C GLY A 253 1.59 -15.42 -13.93
N ASP A 254 2.92 -15.35 -13.84
CA ASP A 254 3.86 -16.17 -14.59
C ASP A 254 4.13 -17.55 -13.95
N LYS A 255 3.47 -17.84 -12.83
CA LYS A 255 3.53 -19.11 -12.09
C LYS A 255 2.18 -19.83 -12.16
N PRO A 256 2.10 -21.13 -11.80
CA PRO A 256 0.84 -21.85 -11.81
C PRO A 256 -0.26 -21.12 -11.04
N PHE A 257 -1.45 -21.06 -11.61
CA PHE A 257 -2.56 -20.27 -11.08
C PHE A 257 -2.85 -20.54 -9.61
N GLY A 258 -2.98 -19.49 -8.84
CA GLY A 258 -3.32 -19.54 -7.41
C GLY A 258 -2.20 -20.07 -6.51
N THR A 259 -0.97 -20.25 -7.01
CA THR A 259 0.18 -20.61 -6.18
C THR A 259 0.85 -19.37 -5.62
N MET A 260 1.25 -19.44 -4.35
CA MET A 260 1.90 -18.34 -3.62
C MET A 260 3.42 -18.45 -3.75
N TRP A 261 4.09 -17.34 -4.01
CA TRP A 261 5.55 -17.27 -4.19
C TRP A 261 6.16 -16.12 -3.39
N SER A 262 7.37 -16.29 -2.92
CA SER A 262 8.06 -15.38 -2.02
C SER A 262 9.49 -15.14 -2.46
N ALA A 263 9.96 -13.89 -2.34
CA ALA A 263 11.36 -13.51 -2.50
C ALA A 263 11.72 -12.43 -1.49
N SER A 264 13.02 -12.33 -1.14
CA SER A 264 13.52 -11.40 -0.13
C SER A 264 14.75 -10.65 -0.63
N GLY A 265 14.92 -9.41 -0.16
CA GLY A 265 16.09 -8.59 -0.53
C GLY A 265 16.15 -7.28 0.20
N GLY A 266 17.20 -6.51 -0.05
CA GLY A 266 17.35 -5.17 0.48
C GLY A 266 16.33 -4.20 -0.13
N VAL A 267 15.76 -3.34 0.71
CA VAL A 267 14.80 -2.32 0.31
C VAL A 267 15.33 -0.96 0.72
N SER A 268 15.25 0.01 -0.17
CA SER A 268 15.66 1.40 0.07
C SER A 268 14.53 2.37 -0.25
N THR A 269 14.61 3.56 0.35
CA THR A 269 13.67 4.63 0.05
C THR A 269 14.02 5.33 -1.25
N SER A 270 13.01 5.69 -2.02
CA SER A 270 13.12 6.52 -3.23
C SER A 270 12.10 7.66 -3.11
N GLY A 271 12.58 8.87 -2.84
CA GLY A 271 11.72 9.97 -2.43
C GLY A 271 10.98 9.73 -1.11
N SER A 272 9.92 10.49 -0.88
CA SER A 272 9.16 10.45 0.38
C SER A 272 8.23 9.24 0.49
N TYR A 273 7.66 8.80 -0.63
CA TYR A 273 6.55 7.83 -0.66
C TYR A 273 6.89 6.47 -1.27
N ARG A 274 8.09 6.29 -1.81
CA ARG A 274 8.42 5.07 -2.53
C ARG A 274 9.47 4.24 -1.80
N LEU A 275 9.36 2.93 -1.95
CA LEU A 275 10.37 1.92 -1.63
C LEU A 275 10.79 1.26 -2.94
N CYS A 276 12.10 1.11 -3.18
CA CYS A 276 12.59 0.43 -4.38
C CYS A 276 13.60 -0.66 -4.01
N TYR A 277 13.65 -1.72 -4.82
CA TYR A 277 14.38 -2.95 -4.53
C TYR A 277 14.56 -3.78 -5.81
N THR A 278 15.41 -4.80 -5.73
CA THR A 278 15.61 -5.81 -6.78
C THR A 278 14.95 -7.16 -6.47
N ILE A 279 14.10 -7.22 -5.44
CA ILE A 279 13.32 -8.43 -5.12
C ILE A 279 12.45 -8.79 -6.32
N ASP A 280 12.53 -10.05 -6.76
CA ASP A 280 11.80 -10.54 -7.93
C ASP A 280 10.29 -10.55 -7.72
N THR A 281 9.58 -10.04 -8.71
CA THR A 281 8.13 -10.02 -8.78
C THR A 281 7.66 -10.28 -10.21
N ALA A 282 6.37 -10.47 -10.41
CA ALA A 282 5.73 -10.49 -11.72
C ALA A 282 4.33 -9.88 -11.62
N GLY A 283 3.68 -9.65 -12.76
CA GLY A 283 2.26 -9.27 -12.78
C GLY A 283 1.44 -10.19 -11.89
N GLY A 284 0.58 -9.63 -11.04
CA GLY A 284 -0.14 -10.38 -9.99
C GLY A 284 0.46 -10.20 -8.58
N ASN A 285 1.76 -9.90 -8.44
CA ASN A 285 2.34 -9.47 -7.15
C ASN A 285 1.90 -8.07 -6.73
N SER A 286 1.32 -7.28 -7.62
CA SER A 286 0.72 -5.97 -7.33
C SER A 286 -0.16 -6.03 -6.09
N GLY A 287 0.06 -5.12 -5.14
CA GLY A 287 -0.67 -5.10 -3.87
C GLY A 287 -0.10 -5.98 -2.75
N SER A 288 0.94 -6.80 -3.03
CA SER A 288 1.64 -7.55 -1.99
C SER A 288 2.17 -6.63 -0.89
N GLY A 289 2.05 -7.04 0.36
CA GLY A 289 2.75 -6.38 1.45
C GLY A 289 4.26 -6.55 1.33
N ILE A 290 5.00 -5.46 1.52
CA ILE A 290 6.45 -5.47 1.69
C ILE A 290 6.69 -5.57 3.20
N TYR A 291 7.07 -6.74 3.72
CA TYR A 291 7.17 -6.96 5.17
C TYR A 291 8.59 -7.28 5.63
N ASP A 292 8.92 -6.86 6.84
CA ASP A 292 10.22 -7.09 7.47
C ASP A 292 10.35 -8.51 8.07
N SER A 293 11.51 -8.81 8.67
CA SER A 293 11.78 -10.10 9.31
C SER A 293 10.88 -10.40 10.52
N GLY A 294 10.21 -9.40 11.07
CA GLY A 294 9.20 -9.54 12.12
C GLY A 294 7.78 -9.77 11.59
N TYR A 295 7.64 -9.96 10.28
CA TYR A 295 6.36 -10.12 9.57
C TYR A 295 5.45 -8.88 9.66
N VAL A 296 6.03 -7.69 9.84
CA VAL A 296 5.31 -6.43 9.88
C VAL A 296 5.34 -5.78 8.49
N VAL A 297 4.17 -5.49 7.93
CA VAL A 297 4.02 -4.84 6.63
C VAL A 297 4.49 -3.38 6.73
N ARG A 298 5.43 -2.98 5.85
CA ARG A 298 6.09 -1.68 5.82
C ARG A 298 5.84 -0.90 4.54
N GLY A 299 5.23 -1.54 3.55
CA GLY A 299 4.91 -0.97 2.25
C GLY A 299 4.00 -1.87 1.44
N VAL A 300 3.62 -1.39 0.26
CA VAL A 300 2.78 -2.10 -0.72
C VAL A 300 3.52 -2.15 -2.04
N HIS A 301 3.74 -3.34 -2.60
CA HIS A 301 4.34 -3.50 -3.93
C HIS A 301 3.40 -3.00 -5.02
N THR A 302 3.89 -2.19 -5.93
CA THR A 302 3.04 -1.57 -6.96
C THR A 302 3.59 -1.70 -8.38
N THR A 303 4.85 -1.39 -8.63
CA THR A 303 5.39 -1.23 -9.98
C THR A 303 6.75 -1.90 -10.13
N GLY A 304 7.13 -2.20 -11.37
CA GLY A 304 8.45 -2.70 -11.70
C GLY A 304 8.98 -2.11 -13.03
N SER A 305 10.30 -2.23 -13.20
CA SER A 305 11.01 -1.93 -14.43
C SER A 305 12.09 -2.99 -14.66
N SER A 306 12.77 -2.97 -15.79
CA SER A 306 13.85 -3.93 -16.08
C SER A 306 15.03 -3.89 -15.10
N SER A 307 15.15 -2.87 -14.26
CA SER A 307 16.27 -2.66 -13.34
C SER A 307 15.88 -2.65 -11.86
N GLN A 308 14.61 -2.38 -11.52
CA GLN A 308 14.14 -2.33 -10.15
C GLN A 308 12.63 -2.46 -10.07
N ASN A 309 12.15 -3.01 -8.98
CA ASN A 309 10.76 -3.02 -8.55
C ASN A 309 10.54 -1.98 -7.46
N CYS A 310 9.35 -1.38 -7.39
CA CYS A 310 9.05 -0.37 -6.38
C CYS A 310 7.67 -0.58 -5.77
N GLY A 311 7.45 0.07 -4.63
CA GLY A 311 6.17 0.04 -3.91
C GLY A 311 5.89 1.34 -3.17
N THR A 312 4.66 1.50 -2.69
CA THR A 312 4.28 2.61 -1.83
C THR A 312 4.78 2.37 -0.41
N ARG A 313 5.50 3.35 0.14
CA ARG A 313 6.03 3.31 1.50
C ARG A 313 4.92 3.59 2.52
N LEU A 314 4.83 2.82 3.60
CA LEU A 314 4.04 3.20 4.77
C LEU A 314 4.81 4.28 5.55
N THR A 315 4.55 5.54 5.19
CA THR A 315 4.97 6.71 5.99
C THR A 315 4.01 6.86 7.17
N SER A 316 4.34 7.74 8.13
CA SER A 316 3.38 8.07 9.22
C SER A 316 2.05 8.59 8.67
N THR A 317 2.07 9.38 7.60
CA THR A 317 0.86 9.87 6.93
C THR A 317 0.03 8.74 6.35
N VAL A 318 0.63 7.85 5.54
CA VAL A 318 -0.08 6.70 4.95
C VAL A 318 -0.60 5.77 6.05
N PHE A 319 0.19 5.55 7.11
CA PHE A 319 -0.20 4.75 8.26
C PHE A 319 -1.45 5.33 8.94
N ASN A 320 -1.45 6.61 9.28
CA ASN A 320 -2.58 7.27 9.91
C ASN A 320 -3.83 7.28 9.02
N THR A 321 -3.64 7.51 7.70
CA THR A 321 -4.73 7.44 6.71
C THR A 321 -5.39 6.07 6.72
N LEU A 322 -4.60 4.99 6.68
CA LEU A 322 -5.14 3.62 6.72
C LEU A 322 -5.82 3.30 8.06
N GLN A 323 -5.27 3.78 9.19
CA GLN A 323 -5.93 3.64 10.50
C GLN A 323 -7.31 4.30 10.52
N ASN A 324 -7.42 5.51 9.98
CA ASN A 324 -8.68 6.22 9.88
C ASN A 324 -9.68 5.47 8.98
N TRP A 325 -9.22 4.97 7.81
CA TRP A 325 -10.09 4.19 6.93
C TRP A 325 -10.61 2.91 7.60
N ILE A 326 -9.79 2.23 8.40
CA ILE A 326 -10.20 1.04 9.17
C ILE A 326 -11.20 1.43 10.26
N ALA A 327 -10.96 2.50 11.00
CA ALA A 327 -11.84 2.97 12.07
C ALA A 327 -13.23 3.37 11.55
N ASP A 328 -13.29 4.01 10.38
CA ASP A 328 -14.54 4.43 9.73
C ASP A 328 -15.30 3.28 9.08
N ASN A 329 -14.70 2.11 8.93
CA ASN A 329 -15.26 0.94 8.24
C ASN A 329 -15.06 -0.36 9.05
N PRO A 330 -15.54 -0.44 10.30
CA PRO A 330 -15.32 -1.56 11.22
C PRO A 330 -15.94 -2.87 10.73
#